data_a2cae2e68d3fb88d69ae69aa81ffd79f
#
_entry.id   a2cae2e68d3fb88d69ae69aa81ffd79f
#
_cell.length_a   1.000
_cell.length_b   1.000
_cell.length_c   1.000
_cell.angle_alpha   90.00
_cell.angle_beta   90.00
_cell.angle_gamma   90.00
#
_symmetry.space_group_name_H-M   'P 1'
#
loop_
_entity.id
_entity.type
_entity.pdbx_description
1 polymer ?
#
loop_
_entity_poly.entity_id
_entity_poly.type
_entity_poly.pdbx_seq_one_letter_code
_entity_poly.pdbx_strand_id
1 'polypeptide(L)'
;MTEEIKVNDVQELNDQMLVRREKMESMREQGLDPFGTKFERTHLSNELVEEFDKFSKEELEEKSVTVTIAGRIMTKRGKGKAGFAHVQDLGGQIQIYVRQDRVGDSYEYFKTLDLGDIVGVTGVLFKTNVGELSVKADKFEILTKALRPLPDKFHGLKDVEERYRRRYVDLIMNEDSKETFILRSKIIQIMRSYLNERGYLEVETPMMHTIAGGAAARPFVTHHNALDMELFMRIALELPLKRLIVGGLEKVYEIGRAFRNEGVSTRHNPEFTMIELYEAYADYNDIMDLTESMIAYICNEIHGTTKIMYGEDEIDLTPKWARIHMVDAIKDVTGVDFWQEMTDEQAHALAKEHNVPVRKDMKVGHIINEFFEVFVEETLVQPTFIYGHPVEVSPLAKTNAEDKRFTDRFELFIVRREHANAFSELNDPIDQKERFLAQMDEKDAGNEEVYEMDEDFVEALEYGMPPTGGLGIGIDRLVMLLTNSASIRDVLLFPYMKNK
;
A
#
# COMPACT_ATOMS: atom_id res chain seq x y z
N MET A 1 -6.87 -45.92 -16.80
CA MET A 1 -7.42 -45.70 -15.44
C MET A 1 -7.50 -44.21 -15.26
N THR A 2 -8.65 -43.70 -15.51
CA THR A 2 -9.00 -42.27 -15.27
C THR A 2 -9.33 -42.12 -13.77
N GLU A 3 -8.45 -41.46 -13.04
CA GLU A 3 -8.75 -41.05 -11.68
C GLU A 3 -9.89 -40.01 -11.71
N GLU A 4 -11.04 -40.41 -11.20
CA GLU A 4 -12.13 -39.50 -10.85
C GLU A 4 -11.63 -38.56 -9.76
N ILE A 5 -11.41 -37.30 -10.11
CA ILE A 5 -11.25 -36.21 -9.15
C ILE A 5 -12.59 -36.11 -8.40
N LYS A 6 -12.61 -36.60 -7.17
CA LYS A 6 -13.70 -36.35 -6.24
C LYS A 6 -13.77 -34.87 -5.94
N VAL A 7 -14.63 -34.14 -6.63
CA VAL A 7 -15.05 -32.80 -6.28
C VAL A 7 -15.98 -32.90 -5.04
N ASN A 8 -15.39 -33.02 -3.88
CA ASN A 8 -16.06 -32.74 -2.62
C ASN A 8 -15.86 -31.27 -2.31
N ASP A 9 -16.73 -30.45 -2.82
CA ASP A 9 -17.18 -29.14 -2.32
C ASP A 9 -18.17 -28.56 -3.34
N VAL A 10 -19.31 -29.23 -3.49
CA VAL A 10 -20.48 -28.65 -4.13
C VAL A 10 -21.07 -27.68 -3.10
N GLN A 11 -20.56 -26.46 -3.09
CA GLN A 11 -21.27 -25.34 -2.51
C GLN A 11 -22.67 -25.36 -3.16
N GLU A 12 -23.74 -25.56 -2.37
CA GLU A 12 -25.11 -25.62 -2.89
C GLU A 12 -25.33 -24.39 -3.77
N LEU A 13 -25.50 -24.63 -5.07
CA LEU A 13 -25.80 -23.57 -6.03
C LEU A 13 -27.21 -23.08 -5.70
N ASN A 14 -27.33 -21.79 -5.42
CA ASN A 14 -28.65 -21.20 -5.27
C ASN A 14 -29.40 -21.17 -6.61
N ASP A 15 -30.72 -21.01 -6.59
CA ASP A 15 -31.56 -21.01 -7.77
C ASP A 15 -31.10 -20.02 -8.85
N GLN A 16 -30.56 -18.85 -8.44
CA GLN A 16 -30.08 -17.86 -9.39
C GLN A 16 -28.83 -18.34 -10.13
N MET A 17 -27.93 -19.06 -9.47
CA MET A 17 -26.74 -19.62 -10.12
C MET A 17 -27.11 -20.74 -11.11
N LEU A 18 -28.12 -21.54 -10.79
CA LEU A 18 -28.65 -22.59 -11.68
C LEU A 18 -29.24 -21.94 -12.96
N VAL A 19 -30.13 -20.97 -12.79
CA VAL A 19 -30.75 -20.25 -13.93
C VAL A 19 -29.69 -19.60 -14.82
N ARG A 20 -28.63 -19.02 -14.27
CA ARG A 20 -27.54 -18.41 -15.05
C ARG A 20 -26.75 -19.46 -15.84
N ARG A 21 -26.55 -20.66 -15.29
CA ARG A 21 -25.92 -21.79 -16.00
C ARG A 21 -26.81 -22.32 -17.12
N GLU A 22 -28.10 -22.44 -16.90
CA GLU A 22 -29.06 -22.81 -17.95
C GLU A 22 -29.05 -21.80 -19.11
N LYS A 23 -29.03 -20.50 -18.81
CA LYS A 23 -28.89 -19.46 -19.84
C LYS A 23 -27.58 -19.57 -20.61
N MET A 24 -26.47 -19.87 -19.92
CA MET A 24 -25.17 -20.10 -20.54
C MET A 24 -25.22 -21.30 -21.53
N GLU A 25 -25.80 -22.43 -21.12
CA GLU A 25 -25.92 -23.59 -22.00
C GLU A 25 -26.83 -23.28 -23.20
N SER A 26 -27.94 -22.58 -22.97
CA SER A 26 -28.82 -22.13 -24.08
C SER A 26 -28.09 -21.24 -25.09
N MET A 27 -27.15 -20.39 -24.65
CA MET A 27 -26.28 -19.62 -25.56
C MET A 27 -25.39 -20.54 -26.41
N ARG A 28 -24.77 -21.55 -25.80
CA ARG A 28 -23.95 -22.54 -26.54
C ARG A 28 -24.75 -23.33 -27.55
N GLU A 29 -25.94 -23.76 -27.21
CA GLU A 29 -26.87 -24.45 -28.11
C GLU A 29 -27.26 -23.58 -29.34
N GLN A 30 -27.28 -22.26 -29.14
CA GLN A 30 -27.51 -21.28 -30.23
C GLN A 30 -26.25 -20.93 -31.01
N GLY A 31 -25.12 -21.56 -30.73
CA GLY A 31 -23.85 -21.32 -31.41
C GLY A 31 -23.12 -20.05 -30.97
N LEU A 32 -23.50 -19.48 -29.80
CA LEU A 32 -22.80 -18.35 -29.23
C LEU A 32 -21.75 -18.81 -28.22
N ASP A 33 -20.61 -18.16 -28.20
CA ASP A 33 -19.65 -18.33 -27.15
C ASP A 33 -19.99 -17.40 -25.95
N PRO A 34 -20.39 -17.95 -24.79
CA PRO A 34 -20.69 -17.15 -23.62
C PRO A 34 -19.43 -16.57 -22.96
N PHE A 35 -18.23 -16.91 -23.42
CA PHE A 35 -16.95 -16.47 -22.90
C PHE A 35 -16.05 -16.06 -24.07
N GLY A 36 -16.33 -14.91 -24.65
CA GLY A 36 -15.64 -14.35 -25.81
C GLY A 36 -14.12 -14.20 -25.59
N THR A 37 -13.38 -14.06 -26.69
CA THR A 37 -11.91 -14.00 -26.65
C THR A 37 -11.36 -12.58 -26.64
N LYS A 38 -11.49 -11.84 -27.73
CA LYS A 38 -10.96 -10.48 -27.90
C LYS A 38 -12.08 -9.52 -28.27
N PHE A 39 -12.03 -8.33 -27.68
CA PHE A 39 -12.88 -7.21 -28.04
C PHE A 39 -12.07 -5.92 -28.03
N GLU A 40 -12.18 -5.10 -29.07
CA GLU A 40 -11.46 -3.84 -29.19
C GLU A 40 -12.39 -2.68 -28.85
N ARG A 41 -12.16 -2.06 -27.71
CA ARG A 41 -12.84 -0.82 -27.31
C ARG A 41 -12.04 0.39 -27.76
N THR A 42 -12.72 1.49 -28.05
CA THR A 42 -12.11 2.76 -28.47
C THR A 42 -11.93 3.71 -27.29
N HIS A 43 -12.81 3.67 -26.27
CA HIS A 43 -12.82 4.62 -25.16
C HIS A 43 -13.21 3.94 -23.86
N LEU A 44 -12.78 4.54 -22.76
CA LEU A 44 -13.32 4.33 -21.42
C LEU A 44 -14.51 5.28 -21.18
N SER A 45 -15.35 4.93 -20.20
CA SER A 45 -16.53 5.72 -19.83
C SER A 45 -16.19 7.15 -19.38
N ASN A 46 -15.16 7.34 -18.56
CA ASN A 46 -14.72 8.67 -18.12
C ASN A 46 -14.20 9.53 -19.28
N GLU A 47 -13.45 8.95 -20.22
CA GLU A 47 -12.95 9.67 -21.41
C GLU A 47 -14.12 10.24 -22.21
N LEU A 48 -15.19 9.45 -22.37
CA LEU A 48 -16.39 9.90 -23.07
C LEU A 48 -17.12 11.02 -22.31
N VAL A 49 -17.21 10.93 -21.00
CA VAL A 49 -17.83 11.97 -20.17
C VAL A 49 -17.01 13.26 -20.24
N GLU A 50 -15.70 13.20 -20.04
CA GLU A 50 -14.80 14.36 -20.06
C GLU A 50 -14.82 15.08 -21.42
N GLU A 51 -14.82 14.32 -22.52
CA GLU A 51 -14.77 14.89 -23.86
C GLU A 51 -16.14 15.38 -24.37
N PHE A 52 -17.22 14.63 -24.10
CA PHE A 52 -18.50 14.81 -24.79
C PHE A 52 -19.66 15.31 -23.93
N ASP A 53 -19.57 15.26 -22.58
CA ASP A 53 -20.70 15.69 -21.72
C ASP A 53 -20.96 17.20 -21.76
N LYS A 54 -20.02 18.00 -22.23
CA LYS A 54 -20.20 19.44 -22.46
C LYS A 54 -21.11 19.81 -23.65
N PHE A 55 -21.32 18.89 -24.60
CA PHE A 55 -22.13 19.13 -25.78
C PHE A 55 -23.62 18.96 -25.49
N SER A 56 -24.45 19.77 -26.19
CA SER A 56 -25.90 19.60 -26.17
C SER A 56 -26.34 18.34 -26.92
N LYS A 57 -27.62 17.98 -26.78
CA LYS A 57 -28.19 16.85 -27.51
C LYS A 57 -28.09 17.03 -29.01
N GLU A 58 -28.41 18.24 -29.50
CA GLU A 58 -28.41 18.61 -30.91
C GLU A 58 -26.98 18.56 -31.48
N GLU A 59 -26.01 19.08 -30.75
CA GLU A 59 -24.60 19.06 -31.18
C GLU A 59 -24.05 17.61 -31.25
N LEU A 60 -24.45 16.73 -30.35
CA LEU A 60 -24.04 15.32 -30.41
C LEU A 60 -24.73 14.58 -31.57
N GLU A 61 -25.98 14.90 -31.87
CA GLU A 61 -26.70 14.36 -33.03
C GLU A 61 -26.05 14.79 -34.36
N GLU A 62 -25.62 16.05 -34.47
CA GLU A 62 -24.89 16.56 -35.63
C GLU A 62 -23.51 15.94 -35.79
N LYS A 63 -22.75 15.81 -34.69
CA LYS A 63 -21.40 15.21 -34.66
C LYS A 63 -21.44 13.72 -35.01
N SER A 64 -22.48 13.01 -34.64
CA SER A 64 -22.69 11.57 -34.89
C SER A 64 -21.47 10.71 -34.53
N VAL A 65 -20.91 10.91 -33.31
CA VAL A 65 -19.70 10.25 -32.84
C VAL A 65 -19.97 8.78 -32.57
N THR A 66 -19.30 7.90 -33.32
CA THR A 66 -19.39 6.45 -33.12
C THR A 66 -18.29 5.99 -32.16
N VAL A 67 -18.67 5.21 -31.16
CA VAL A 67 -17.76 4.67 -30.11
C VAL A 67 -17.98 3.17 -29.92
N THR A 68 -16.94 2.51 -29.46
CA THR A 68 -17.01 1.10 -29.05
C THR A 68 -16.54 1.00 -27.57
N ILE A 69 -17.43 0.54 -26.72
CA ILE A 69 -17.21 0.39 -25.28
C ILE A 69 -17.40 -1.06 -24.84
N ALA A 70 -16.77 -1.43 -23.74
CA ALA A 70 -16.97 -2.74 -23.11
C ALA A 70 -16.95 -2.60 -21.60
N GLY A 71 -17.80 -3.37 -20.90
CA GLY A 71 -17.82 -3.36 -19.45
C GLY A 71 -18.92 -4.25 -18.87
N ARG A 72 -19.08 -4.15 -17.56
CA ARG A 72 -20.00 -4.97 -16.77
C ARG A 72 -21.36 -4.31 -16.65
N ILE A 73 -22.43 -5.07 -16.86
CA ILE A 73 -23.81 -4.62 -16.65
C ILE A 73 -24.08 -4.46 -15.14
N MET A 74 -24.31 -3.24 -14.71
CA MET A 74 -24.60 -2.91 -13.29
C MET A 74 -26.10 -2.63 -13.06
N THR A 75 -26.80 -2.11 -14.05
CA THR A 75 -28.25 -1.91 -14.01
C THR A 75 -28.84 -2.24 -15.38
N LYS A 76 -30.10 -2.69 -15.36
CA LYS A 76 -30.84 -2.93 -16.60
C LYS A 76 -32.32 -2.61 -16.41
N ARG A 77 -32.90 -1.90 -17.35
CA ARG A 77 -34.34 -1.57 -17.39
C ARG A 77 -34.84 -1.55 -18.81
N GLY A 78 -36.07 -1.96 -19.03
CA GLY A 78 -36.70 -1.91 -20.34
C GLY A 78 -37.91 -2.79 -20.42
N LYS A 79 -38.80 -2.49 -21.34
CA LYS A 79 -39.96 -3.30 -21.71
C LYS A 79 -40.15 -3.30 -23.24
N GLY A 80 -40.57 -4.44 -23.79
CA GLY A 80 -40.86 -4.56 -25.22
C GLY A 80 -39.62 -4.58 -26.09
N LYS A 81 -39.46 -3.59 -26.98
CA LYS A 81 -38.46 -3.54 -28.06
C LYS A 81 -37.27 -2.61 -27.79
N ALA A 82 -37.17 -2.05 -26.58
CA ALA A 82 -36.09 -1.16 -26.22
C ALA A 82 -35.76 -1.27 -24.73
N GLY A 83 -34.49 -1.01 -24.37
CA GLY A 83 -34.04 -1.00 -22.98
C GLY A 83 -32.80 -0.19 -22.79
N PHE A 84 -32.54 0.15 -21.53
CA PHE A 84 -31.36 0.83 -21.04
C PHE A 84 -30.60 -0.06 -20.08
N ALA A 85 -29.30 0.07 -20.04
CA ALA A 85 -28.45 -0.52 -19.03
C ALA A 85 -27.28 0.41 -18.73
N HIS A 86 -26.70 0.31 -17.54
CA HIS A 86 -25.42 0.95 -17.23
C HIS A 86 -24.31 -0.09 -17.34
N VAL A 87 -23.29 0.27 -18.08
CA VAL A 87 -22.07 -0.51 -18.29
C VAL A 87 -20.95 0.14 -17.50
N GLN A 88 -20.32 -0.64 -16.63
CA GLN A 88 -19.19 -0.21 -15.79
C GLN A 88 -17.88 -0.73 -16.35
N ASP A 89 -16.90 0.17 -16.50
CA ASP A 89 -15.52 -0.16 -16.86
C ASP A 89 -14.51 0.40 -15.82
N LEU A 90 -13.24 0.58 -16.20
CA LEU A 90 -12.22 1.14 -15.32
C LEU A 90 -12.51 2.63 -15.01
N GLY A 91 -13.02 3.38 -15.98
CA GLY A 91 -13.26 4.82 -15.87
C GLY A 91 -14.55 5.19 -15.13
N GLY A 92 -15.47 4.24 -14.93
CA GLY A 92 -16.76 4.51 -14.27
C GLY A 92 -17.93 3.81 -14.95
N GLN A 93 -19.06 4.50 -15.09
CA GLN A 93 -20.28 3.96 -15.71
C GLN A 93 -20.79 4.86 -16.82
N ILE A 94 -21.28 4.22 -17.89
CA ILE A 94 -22.00 4.91 -18.96
C ILE A 94 -23.28 4.19 -19.30
N GLN A 95 -24.35 4.94 -19.65
CA GLN A 95 -25.62 4.35 -20.05
C GLN A 95 -25.55 3.87 -21.50
N ILE A 96 -26.11 2.71 -21.78
CA ILE A 96 -26.37 2.22 -23.12
C ILE A 96 -27.88 2.17 -23.39
N TYR A 97 -28.28 2.48 -24.65
CA TYR A 97 -29.64 2.37 -25.14
C TYR A 97 -29.70 1.35 -26.27
N VAL A 98 -30.35 0.21 -26.02
CA VAL A 98 -30.44 -0.91 -26.97
C VAL A 98 -31.85 -1.05 -27.52
N ARG A 99 -31.98 -1.07 -28.83
CA ARG A 99 -33.26 -1.20 -29.54
C ARG A 99 -33.20 -2.36 -30.52
N GLN A 100 -34.29 -3.13 -30.56
CA GLN A 100 -34.44 -4.30 -31.45
C GLN A 100 -34.27 -3.95 -32.93
N ASP A 101 -34.82 -2.80 -33.38
CA ASP A 101 -34.74 -2.35 -34.78
C ASP A 101 -33.34 -1.91 -35.23
N ARG A 102 -32.39 -1.73 -34.26
CA ARG A 102 -30.99 -1.39 -34.55
C ARG A 102 -30.05 -2.57 -34.44
N VAL A 103 -30.15 -3.34 -33.32
CA VAL A 103 -29.24 -4.44 -33.05
C VAL A 103 -29.75 -5.80 -33.56
N GLY A 104 -30.96 -5.86 -34.12
CA GLY A 104 -31.54 -7.09 -34.69
C GLY A 104 -31.70 -8.20 -33.63
N ASP A 105 -31.27 -9.42 -33.98
CA ASP A 105 -31.41 -10.61 -33.15
C ASP A 105 -30.59 -10.52 -31.82
N SER A 106 -29.55 -9.69 -31.77
CA SER A 106 -28.80 -9.44 -30.54
C SER A 106 -29.66 -8.81 -29.44
N TYR A 107 -30.84 -8.28 -29.74
CA TYR A 107 -31.77 -7.77 -28.75
C TYR A 107 -32.32 -8.88 -27.84
N GLU A 108 -32.47 -10.10 -28.35
CA GLU A 108 -32.92 -11.24 -27.55
C GLU A 108 -31.90 -11.56 -26.44
N TYR A 109 -30.58 -11.44 -26.74
CA TYR A 109 -29.55 -11.60 -25.74
C TYR A 109 -29.58 -10.47 -24.72
N PHE A 110 -29.82 -9.22 -25.13
CA PHE A 110 -30.01 -8.10 -24.21
C PHE A 110 -31.16 -8.39 -23.21
N LYS A 111 -32.26 -9.00 -23.65
CA LYS A 111 -33.38 -9.34 -22.77
C LYS A 111 -33.00 -10.38 -21.70
N THR A 112 -32.18 -11.34 -22.06
CA THR A 112 -31.76 -12.45 -21.18
C THR A 112 -30.56 -12.12 -20.28
N LEU A 113 -29.90 -10.98 -20.48
CA LEU A 113 -28.76 -10.55 -19.65
C LEU A 113 -29.09 -10.51 -18.17
N ASP A 114 -28.14 -10.94 -17.37
CA ASP A 114 -28.13 -10.77 -15.93
C ASP A 114 -27.20 -9.63 -15.50
N LEU A 115 -27.48 -9.04 -14.36
CA LEU A 115 -26.53 -8.10 -13.74
C LEU A 115 -25.23 -8.82 -13.46
N GLY A 116 -24.12 -8.18 -13.84
CA GLY A 116 -22.79 -8.75 -13.75
C GLY A 116 -22.23 -9.31 -15.06
N ASP A 117 -23.05 -9.54 -16.08
CA ASP A 117 -22.56 -9.93 -17.41
C ASP A 117 -21.69 -8.84 -18.02
N ILE A 118 -20.67 -9.23 -18.78
CA ILE A 118 -19.78 -8.29 -19.48
C ILE A 118 -20.19 -8.23 -20.95
N VAL A 119 -20.32 -7.03 -21.48
CA VAL A 119 -20.82 -6.77 -22.84
C VAL A 119 -19.91 -5.85 -23.61
N GLY A 120 -19.94 -5.99 -24.94
CA GLY A 120 -19.38 -5.06 -25.90
C GLY A 120 -20.50 -4.33 -26.64
N VAL A 121 -20.36 -3.02 -26.86
CA VAL A 121 -21.33 -2.17 -27.49
C VAL A 121 -20.65 -1.21 -28.46
N THR A 122 -21.03 -1.25 -29.74
CA THR A 122 -20.67 -0.21 -30.71
C THR A 122 -21.91 0.60 -31.04
N GLY A 123 -21.81 1.93 -31.03
CA GLY A 123 -22.93 2.78 -31.30
C GLY A 123 -22.61 4.27 -31.29
N VAL A 124 -23.62 5.09 -31.41
CA VAL A 124 -23.49 6.55 -31.52
C VAL A 124 -23.78 7.19 -30.16
N LEU A 125 -22.94 8.16 -29.77
CA LEU A 125 -23.17 8.98 -28.58
C LEU A 125 -24.41 9.87 -28.76
N PHE A 126 -25.21 9.99 -27.72
CA PHE A 126 -26.34 10.89 -27.66
C PHE A 126 -26.66 11.28 -26.22
N LYS A 127 -27.43 12.36 -26.05
CA LYS A 127 -28.01 12.67 -24.73
C LYS A 127 -29.48 12.28 -24.68
N THR A 128 -29.88 11.67 -23.57
CA THR A 128 -31.31 11.39 -23.31
C THR A 128 -32.10 12.67 -23.06
N ASN A 129 -33.41 12.59 -23.01
CA ASN A 129 -34.27 13.76 -22.72
C ASN A 129 -34.02 14.35 -21.31
N VAL A 130 -33.41 13.60 -20.39
CA VAL A 130 -33.01 14.06 -19.06
C VAL A 130 -31.55 14.53 -19.00
N GLY A 131 -30.86 14.57 -20.18
CA GLY A 131 -29.50 15.08 -20.29
C GLY A 131 -28.40 14.06 -20.05
N GLU A 132 -28.70 12.78 -19.81
CA GLU A 132 -27.69 11.74 -19.54
C GLU A 132 -26.97 11.31 -20.82
N LEU A 133 -25.63 11.40 -20.83
CA LEU A 133 -24.78 10.94 -21.94
C LEU A 133 -24.88 9.42 -22.06
N SER A 134 -25.15 8.93 -23.25
CA SER A 134 -25.46 7.54 -23.50
C SER A 134 -24.96 7.06 -24.86
N VAL A 135 -24.75 5.76 -25.02
CA VAL A 135 -24.43 5.12 -26.30
C VAL A 135 -25.66 4.43 -26.84
N LYS A 136 -26.12 4.89 -28.00
CA LYS A 136 -27.20 4.24 -28.78
C LYS A 136 -26.60 3.09 -29.59
N ALA A 137 -26.85 1.86 -29.14
CA ALA A 137 -26.24 0.67 -29.70
C ALA A 137 -26.65 0.39 -31.14
N ASP A 138 -25.69 0.18 -32.02
CA ASP A 138 -25.80 -0.38 -33.37
C ASP A 138 -25.37 -1.84 -33.42
N LYS A 139 -24.39 -2.20 -32.59
CA LYS A 139 -23.96 -3.58 -32.32
C LYS A 139 -23.93 -3.85 -30.82
N PHE A 140 -24.35 -5.03 -30.48
CA PHE A 140 -24.38 -5.49 -29.08
C PHE A 140 -23.99 -6.95 -29.03
N GLU A 141 -23.02 -7.30 -28.18
CA GLU A 141 -22.54 -8.66 -27.99
C GLU A 141 -22.20 -8.96 -26.54
N ILE A 142 -22.36 -10.23 -26.16
CA ILE A 142 -21.96 -10.72 -24.86
C ILE A 142 -20.51 -11.14 -24.94
N LEU A 143 -19.69 -10.60 -24.03
CA LEU A 143 -18.26 -10.95 -23.91
C LEU A 143 -18.02 -11.97 -22.82
N THR A 144 -18.79 -11.93 -21.71
CA THR A 144 -18.65 -12.89 -20.63
C THR A 144 -19.95 -13.02 -19.84
N LYS A 145 -20.47 -14.24 -19.72
CA LYS A 145 -21.61 -14.57 -18.89
C LYS A 145 -21.19 -14.71 -17.42
N ALA A 146 -21.78 -13.91 -16.54
CA ALA A 146 -21.56 -14.00 -15.10
C ALA A 146 -22.42 -15.12 -14.51
N LEU A 147 -21.80 -16.13 -13.89
CA LEU A 147 -22.49 -17.29 -13.33
C LEU A 147 -22.90 -17.12 -11.86
N ARG A 148 -22.40 -16.08 -11.20
CA ARG A 148 -22.79 -15.71 -9.83
C ARG A 148 -23.47 -14.35 -9.81
N PRO A 149 -24.57 -14.20 -9.03
CA PRO A 149 -25.19 -12.88 -8.86
C PRO A 149 -24.25 -11.95 -8.11
N LEU A 150 -24.29 -10.67 -8.47
CA LEU A 150 -23.66 -9.64 -7.66
C LEU A 150 -24.44 -9.48 -6.35
N PRO A 151 -23.79 -9.07 -5.24
CA PRO A 151 -24.47 -8.67 -4.03
C PRO A 151 -25.54 -7.60 -4.31
N ASP A 152 -26.59 -7.58 -3.49
CA ASP A 152 -27.67 -6.58 -3.65
C ASP A 152 -27.11 -5.16 -3.55
N LYS A 153 -27.44 -4.32 -4.53
CA LYS A 153 -26.97 -2.93 -4.63
C LYS A 153 -27.31 -2.09 -3.39
N PHE A 154 -28.43 -2.40 -2.72
CA PHE A 154 -28.88 -1.67 -1.52
C PHE A 154 -28.22 -2.14 -0.22
N HIS A 155 -27.72 -3.36 -0.20
CA HIS A 155 -27.07 -3.93 0.97
C HIS A 155 -25.55 -4.09 0.80
N GLY A 156 -25.03 -4.07 -0.44
CA GLY A 156 -23.62 -4.14 -0.80
C GLY A 156 -22.83 -5.19 -0.03
N LEU A 157 -21.55 -5.26 -0.25
CA LEU A 157 -20.63 -5.90 0.69
C LEU A 157 -20.37 -4.92 1.85
N LYS A 158 -21.30 -4.83 2.81
CA LYS A 158 -21.14 -3.98 4.02
C LYS A 158 -20.23 -4.64 5.04
N ASP A 159 -20.18 -5.97 5.05
CA ASP A 159 -19.25 -6.71 5.90
C ASP A 159 -17.83 -6.47 5.41
N VAL A 160 -17.06 -5.74 6.22
CA VAL A 160 -15.67 -5.36 5.93
C VAL A 160 -14.79 -6.60 5.73
N GLU A 161 -15.02 -7.68 6.51
CA GLU A 161 -14.26 -8.91 6.37
C GLU A 161 -14.53 -9.60 5.04
N GLU A 162 -15.79 -9.66 4.60
CA GLU A 162 -16.13 -10.21 3.28
C GLU A 162 -15.57 -9.35 2.14
N ARG A 163 -15.46 -8.02 2.29
CA ARG A 163 -14.78 -7.14 1.33
C ARG A 163 -13.32 -7.53 1.15
N TYR A 164 -12.62 -7.81 2.23
CA TYR A 164 -11.21 -8.24 2.16
C TYR A 164 -11.06 -9.63 1.56
N ARG A 165 -11.92 -10.58 1.94
CA ARG A 165 -11.90 -11.97 1.43
C ARG A 165 -12.29 -12.08 -0.05
N ARG A 166 -13.20 -11.22 -0.50
CA ARG A 166 -13.72 -11.18 -1.87
C ARG A 166 -13.40 -9.85 -2.54
N ARG A 167 -12.15 -9.45 -2.50
CA ARG A 167 -11.70 -8.16 -3.04
C ARG A 167 -12.16 -7.93 -4.49
N TYR A 168 -12.20 -8.97 -5.32
CA TYR A 168 -12.70 -8.87 -6.69
C TYR A 168 -14.18 -8.48 -6.77
N VAL A 169 -15.00 -8.85 -5.78
CA VAL A 169 -16.41 -8.39 -5.69
C VAL A 169 -16.46 -6.98 -5.10
N ASP A 170 -15.65 -6.69 -4.10
CA ASP A 170 -15.51 -5.36 -3.51
C ASP A 170 -15.15 -4.32 -4.59
N LEU A 171 -14.18 -4.61 -5.46
CA LEU A 171 -13.78 -3.75 -6.58
C LEU A 171 -14.87 -3.56 -7.65
N ILE A 172 -15.81 -4.51 -7.77
CA ILE A 172 -16.99 -4.36 -8.67
C ILE A 172 -18.02 -3.44 -8.05
N MET A 173 -18.26 -3.56 -6.74
CA MET A 173 -19.41 -2.95 -6.05
C MET A 173 -19.10 -1.61 -5.41
N ASN A 174 -17.85 -1.39 -4.96
CA ASN A 174 -17.43 -0.22 -4.20
C ASN A 174 -16.40 0.58 -5.00
N GLU A 175 -16.79 1.75 -5.44
CA GLU A 175 -15.96 2.66 -6.22
C GLU A 175 -14.78 3.18 -5.39
N ASP A 176 -15.02 3.53 -4.12
CA ASP A 176 -13.99 3.99 -3.18
C ASP A 176 -12.83 2.99 -3.06
N SER A 177 -13.13 1.67 -3.00
CA SER A 177 -12.09 0.64 -2.97
C SER A 177 -11.25 0.64 -4.25
N LYS A 178 -11.89 0.76 -5.40
CA LYS A 178 -11.19 0.82 -6.68
C LYS A 178 -10.29 2.05 -6.77
N GLU A 179 -10.79 3.21 -6.37
CA GLU A 179 -10.06 4.47 -6.36
C GLU A 179 -8.83 4.40 -5.45
N THR A 180 -8.95 3.84 -4.24
CA THR A 180 -7.83 3.63 -3.32
C THR A 180 -6.67 2.86 -3.99
N PHE A 181 -6.94 1.79 -4.75
CA PHE A 181 -5.89 1.01 -5.40
C PHE A 181 -5.33 1.70 -6.64
N ILE A 182 -6.12 2.48 -7.35
CA ILE A 182 -5.63 3.34 -8.44
C ILE A 182 -4.69 4.40 -7.88
N LEU A 183 -5.09 5.09 -6.80
CA LEU A 183 -4.27 6.07 -6.11
C LEU A 183 -2.98 5.46 -5.55
N ARG A 184 -3.04 4.27 -4.95
CA ARG A 184 -1.84 3.55 -4.51
C ARG A 184 -0.82 3.39 -5.64
N SER A 185 -1.26 2.95 -6.81
CA SER A 185 -0.37 2.79 -7.97
C SER A 185 0.22 4.13 -8.44
N LYS A 186 -0.60 5.19 -8.40
CA LYS A 186 -0.21 6.55 -8.76
C LYS A 186 0.81 7.14 -7.78
N ILE A 187 0.60 6.95 -6.47
CA ILE A 187 1.52 7.37 -5.40
C ILE A 187 2.91 6.76 -5.63
N ILE A 188 2.99 5.46 -5.88
CA ILE A 188 4.26 4.76 -6.13
C ILE A 188 4.91 5.27 -7.43
N GLN A 189 4.14 5.52 -8.48
CA GLN A 189 4.67 6.06 -9.74
C GLN A 189 5.24 7.46 -9.55
N ILE A 190 4.55 8.35 -8.84
CA ILE A 190 5.00 9.72 -8.55
C ILE A 190 6.29 9.68 -7.72
N MET A 191 6.35 8.82 -6.69
CA MET A 191 7.54 8.62 -5.86
C MET A 191 8.76 8.20 -6.70
N ARG A 192 8.59 7.23 -7.60
CA ARG A 192 9.64 6.81 -8.55
C ARG A 192 10.12 7.97 -9.43
N SER A 193 9.19 8.72 -10.02
CA SER A 193 9.53 9.87 -10.85
C SER A 193 10.33 10.92 -10.07
N TYR A 194 9.87 11.23 -8.83
CA TYR A 194 10.53 12.19 -7.95
C TYR A 194 11.99 11.82 -7.64
N LEU A 195 12.25 10.54 -7.33
CA LEU A 195 13.58 10.04 -7.02
C LEU A 195 14.48 9.93 -8.25
N ASN A 196 13.95 9.41 -9.37
CA ASN A 196 14.69 9.27 -10.63
C ASN A 196 15.16 10.63 -11.15
N GLU A 197 14.33 11.69 -11.06
CA GLU A 197 14.69 13.06 -11.44
C GLU A 197 15.82 13.64 -10.58
N ARG A 198 16.03 13.09 -9.37
CA ARG A 198 17.12 13.47 -8.45
C ARG A 198 18.35 12.57 -8.56
N GLY A 199 18.37 11.69 -9.55
CA GLY A 199 19.51 10.85 -9.87
C GLY A 199 19.62 9.59 -9.00
N TYR A 200 18.56 9.21 -8.29
CA TYR A 200 18.55 7.92 -7.61
C TYR A 200 18.36 6.78 -8.62
N LEU A 201 19.05 5.68 -8.39
CA LEU A 201 18.94 4.45 -9.15
C LEU A 201 18.02 3.47 -8.43
N GLU A 202 16.93 3.04 -9.08
CA GLU A 202 16.11 1.94 -8.57
C GLU A 202 16.86 0.61 -8.76
N VAL A 203 16.99 -0.16 -7.70
CA VAL A 203 17.69 -1.44 -7.69
C VAL A 203 16.80 -2.54 -7.09
N GLU A 204 17.17 -3.79 -7.31
CA GLU A 204 16.54 -4.95 -6.69
C GLU A 204 17.59 -5.76 -5.93
N THR A 205 17.26 -6.16 -4.71
CA THR A 205 18.09 -7.01 -3.86
C THR A 205 17.34 -8.28 -3.47
N PRO A 206 18.03 -9.35 -3.03
CA PRO A 206 17.39 -10.61 -2.71
C PRO A 206 16.29 -10.48 -1.64
N MET A 207 15.17 -11.18 -1.83
CA MET A 207 14.12 -11.33 -0.80
C MET A 207 14.44 -12.44 0.22
N MET A 208 15.33 -13.38 -0.14
CA MET A 208 15.78 -14.47 0.73
C MET A 208 17.23 -14.22 1.12
N HIS A 209 17.47 -14.15 2.42
CA HIS A 209 18.76 -13.87 3.02
C HIS A 209 19.28 -15.08 3.79
N THR A 210 20.57 -15.19 3.93
CA THR A 210 21.21 -16.21 4.78
C THR A 210 21.26 -15.79 6.25
N ILE A 211 21.10 -14.48 6.53
CA ILE A 211 21.07 -13.88 7.85
C ILE A 211 19.93 -12.88 7.88
N ALA A 212 19.12 -12.90 8.94
CA ALA A 212 18.11 -11.87 9.16
C ALA A 212 18.75 -10.62 9.76
N GLY A 213 18.62 -9.47 9.09
CA GLY A 213 19.25 -8.24 9.55
C GLY A 213 18.59 -6.98 8.96
N GLY A 214 19.03 -5.80 9.47
CA GLY A 214 18.53 -4.49 9.04
C GLY A 214 17.25 -4.02 9.77
N ALA A 215 16.70 -4.80 10.68
CA ALA A 215 15.58 -4.41 11.54
C ALA A 215 15.51 -5.30 12.79
N ALA A 216 14.84 -4.82 13.83
CA ALA A 216 14.48 -5.61 15.01
C ALA A 216 13.10 -6.25 14.75
N ALA A 217 13.07 -7.47 14.19
CA ALA A 217 11.83 -8.17 13.86
C ALA A 217 12.06 -9.68 13.71
N ARG A 218 11.03 -10.49 13.93
CA ARG A 218 11.10 -11.94 13.66
C ARG A 218 10.99 -12.23 12.16
N PRO A 219 11.94 -13.00 11.57
CA PRO A 219 11.86 -13.42 10.18
C PRO A 219 10.89 -14.60 9.99
N PHE A 220 10.40 -14.76 8.76
CA PHE A 220 9.90 -16.05 8.26
C PHE A 220 11.09 -16.88 7.80
N VAL A 221 11.09 -18.15 8.16
CA VAL A 221 12.15 -19.11 7.82
C VAL A 221 11.68 -20.01 6.70
N THR A 222 12.56 -20.29 5.74
CA THR A 222 12.32 -21.22 4.65
C THR A 222 13.56 -22.10 4.41
N HIS A 223 13.46 -23.15 3.58
CA HIS A 223 14.55 -24.06 3.28
C HIS A 223 14.78 -24.17 1.78
N HIS A 224 16.03 -24.00 1.34
CA HIS A 224 16.45 -24.18 -0.05
C HIS A 224 16.84 -25.64 -0.28
N ASN A 225 15.94 -26.44 -0.87
CA ASN A 225 16.11 -27.89 -1.01
C ASN A 225 17.38 -28.31 -1.77
N ALA A 226 17.74 -27.60 -2.85
CA ALA A 226 18.90 -28.00 -3.69
C ALA A 226 20.24 -27.68 -3.03
N LEU A 227 20.31 -26.65 -2.17
CA LEU A 227 21.51 -26.24 -1.45
C LEU A 227 21.53 -26.78 -0.02
N ASP A 228 20.44 -27.41 0.42
CA ASP A 228 20.25 -27.93 1.78
C ASP A 228 20.61 -26.89 2.87
N MET A 229 20.04 -25.68 2.72
CA MET A 229 20.33 -24.56 3.62
C MET A 229 19.06 -23.81 4.03
N GLU A 230 19.06 -23.31 5.26
CA GLU A 230 18.03 -22.43 5.77
C GLU A 230 18.21 -21.02 5.21
N LEU A 231 17.08 -20.36 4.89
CA LEU A 231 17.01 -19.00 4.42
C LEU A 231 15.92 -18.25 5.18
N PHE A 232 16.10 -16.94 5.30
CA PHE A 232 15.17 -16.04 5.95
C PHE A 232 14.54 -15.10 4.91
N MET A 233 13.22 -14.92 4.98
CA MET A 233 12.59 -13.84 4.23
C MET A 233 13.05 -12.50 4.82
N ARG A 234 13.50 -11.56 3.98
CA ARG A 234 14.05 -10.28 4.43
C ARG A 234 13.07 -9.49 5.30
N ILE A 235 13.55 -8.94 6.39
CA ILE A 235 12.80 -8.08 7.31
C ILE A 235 13.00 -6.59 7.02
N ALA A 236 14.04 -6.24 6.25
CA ALA A 236 14.42 -4.91 5.76
C ALA A 236 15.22 -5.04 4.46
N LEU A 237 15.47 -3.92 3.78
CA LEU A 237 16.27 -3.84 2.55
C LEU A 237 17.67 -3.24 2.81
N GLU A 238 17.92 -2.76 4.01
CA GLU A 238 19.03 -1.91 4.45
C GLU A 238 20.42 -2.45 4.09
N LEU A 239 20.79 -3.62 4.63
CA LEU A 239 22.17 -4.09 4.53
C LEU A 239 22.64 -4.36 3.09
N PRO A 240 21.83 -4.94 2.18
CA PRO A 240 22.18 -5.03 0.77
C PRO A 240 22.35 -3.66 0.10
N LEU A 241 21.50 -2.68 0.39
CA LEU A 241 21.57 -1.35 -0.23
C LEU A 241 22.83 -0.58 0.22
N LYS A 242 23.21 -0.70 1.50
CA LYS A 242 24.46 -0.12 2.01
C LYS A 242 25.71 -0.75 1.34
N ARG A 243 25.69 -2.05 1.03
CA ARG A 243 26.77 -2.70 0.26
C ARG A 243 26.88 -2.11 -1.15
N LEU A 244 25.76 -1.66 -1.76
CA LEU A 244 25.80 -0.98 -3.05
C LEU A 244 26.43 0.42 -2.94
N ILE A 245 26.20 1.14 -1.83
CA ILE A 245 26.90 2.41 -1.54
C ILE A 245 28.41 2.18 -1.40
N VAL A 246 28.84 1.16 -0.67
CA VAL A 246 30.27 0.75 -0.63
C VAL A 246 30.80 0.47 -2.02
N GLY A 247 29.99 -0.18 -2.87
CA GLY A 247 30.32 -0.48 -4.27
C GLY A 247 30.34 0.74 -5.21
N GLY A 248 30.05 1.96 -4.71
CA GLY A 248 30.11 3.21 -5.48
C GLY A 248 28.81 3.61 -6.18
N LEU A 249 27.68 2.96 -5.90
CA LEU A 249 26.37 3.44 -6.32
C LEU A 249 25.88 4.50 -5.31
N GLU A 250 26.19 5.76 -5.58
CA GLU A 250 26.07 6.86 -4.60
C GLU A 250 24.63 7.22 -4.20
N LYS A 251 23.64 6.92 -5.04
CA LYS A 251 22.22 7.16 -4.77
C LYS A 251 21.41 5.96 -5.24
N VAL A 252 20.88 5.19 -4.31
CA VAL A 252 20.06 3.98 -4.61
C VAL A 252 18.77 3.99 -3.85
N TYR A 253 17.74 3.38 -4.41
CA TYR A 253 16.52 3.03 -3.70
C TYR A 253 15.94 1.70 -4.18
N GLU A 254 15.20 1.05 -3.32
CA GLU A 254 14.38 -0.12 -3.66
C GLU A 254 12.97 0.04 -3.07
N ILE A 255 11.95 -0.18 -3.89
CA ILE A 255 10.57 -0.34 -3.42
C ILE A 255 10.28 -1.84 -3.42
N GLY A 256 10.19 -2.43 -2.24
CA GLY A 256 10.09 -3.87 -2.09
C GLY A 256 9.20 -4.35 -0.96
N ARG A 257 8.98 -5.67 -0.93
CA ARG A 257 8.32 -6.35 0.18
C ARG A 257 9.33 -6.66 1.27
N ALA A 258 8.93 -6.36 2.51
CA ALA A 258 9.55 -6.89 3.72
C ALA A 258 8.55 -7.81 4.43
N PHE A 259 9.09 -8.76 5.20
CA PHE A 259 8.34 -9.86 5.81
C PHE A 259 8.67 -9.93 7.31
N ARG A 260 7.69 -9.75 8.19
CA ARG A 260 7.85 -9.84 9.63
C ARG A 260 6.85 -10.83 10.21
N ASN A 261 7.33 -11.85 10.88
CA ASN A 261 6.51 -12.92 11.47
C ASN A 261 5.91 -12.47 12.81
N GLU A 262 5.06 -11.47 12.73
CA GLU A 262 4.44 -10.79 13.86
C GLU A 262 2.91 -10.87 13.78
N GLY A 263 2.22 -10.28 14.76
CA GLY A 263 0.78 -10.25 14.82
C GLY A 263 0.13 -9.44 13.68
N VAL A 264 -1.08 -9.82 13.30
CA VAL A 264 -1.89 -9.11 12.30
C VAL A 264 -2.85 -8.16 13.00
N SER A 265 -2.83 -6.88 12.62
CA SER A 265 -3.70 -5.85 13.18
C SER A 265 -4.26 -4.92 12.08
N THR A 266 -4.92 -3.85 12.47
CA THR A 266 -5.30 -2.75 11.55
C THR A 266 -4.08 -1.94 11.07
N ARG A 267 -2.95 -2.07 11.77
CA ARG A 267 -1.70 -1.33 11.50
C ARG A 267 -0.59 -2.23 10.91
N HIS A 268 -0.67 -3.57 11.09
CA HIS A 268 0.39 -4.52 10.75
C HIS A 268 -0.13 -5.67 9.89
N ASN A 269 0.62 -6.00 8.86
CA ASN A 269 0.43 -7.16 7.99
C ASN A 269 1.78 -7.90 7.89
N PRO A 270 1.83 -9.24 7.90
CA PRO A 270 3.08 -10.01 7.91
C PRO A 270 4.01 -9.73 6.73
N GLU A 271 3.45 -9.33 5.60
CA GLU A 271 4.20 -8.77 4.47
C GLU A 271 3.65 -7.38 4.16
N PHE A 272 4.55 -6.44 3.93
CA PHE A 272 4.20 -5.05 3.64
C PHE A 272 5.17 -4.45 2.62
N THR A 273 4.76 -3.37 1.98
CA THR A 273 5.61 -2.66 1.03
C THR A 273 6.29 -1.48 1.71
N MET A 274 7.59 -1.38 1.54
CA MET A 274 8.37 -0.24 1.98
C MET A 274 9.29 0.25 0.86
N ILE A 275 9.74 1.46 0.97
CA ILE A 275 10.88 1.97 0.23
C ILE A 275 12.03 2.18 1.21
N GLU A 276 13.22 1.79 0.82
CA GLU A 276 14.46 2.26 1.42
C GLU A 276 15.32 2.92 0.38
N LEU A 277 15.98 4.01 0.77
CA LEU A 277 16.91 4.77 -0.08
C LEU A 277 18.14 5.19 0.72
N TYR A 278 19.25 5.32 0.01
CA TYR A 278 20.54 5.70 0.58
C TYR A 278 21.22 6.70 -0.36
N GLU A 279 21.78 7.77 0.23
CA GLU A 279 22.49 8.82 -0.49
C GLU A 279 23.85 9.06 0.15
N ALA A 280 24.93 8.82 -0.62
CA ALA A 280 26.30 9.13 -0.21
C ALA A 280 26.50 10.64 -0.09
N TYR A 281 27.33 11.03 0.90
CA TYR A 281 27.67 12.43 1.22
C TYR A 281 26.50 13.27 1.74
N ALA A 282 25.40 12.64 2.16
CA ALA A 282 24.26 13.24 2.84
C ALA A 282 24.26 12.87 4.34
N ASP A 283 23.62 13.69 5.15
CA ASP A 283 23.36 13.42 6.55
C ASP A 283 21.84 13.31 6.83
N TYR A 284 21.48 13.05 8.09
CA TYR A 284 20.08 12.90 8.49
C TYR A 284 19.23 14.18 8.30
N ASN A 285 19.86 15.37 8.26
CA ASN A 285 19.13 16.63 7.99
C ASN A 285 18.76 16.74 6.50
N ASP A 286 19.69 16.36 5.60
CA ASP A 286 19.41 16.28 4.16
C ASP A 286 18.28 15.31 3.89
N ILE A 287 18.24 14.18 4.63
CA ILE A 287 17.19 13.18 4.52
C ILE A 287 15.85 13.67 5.09
N MET A 288 15.83 14.48 6.17
CA MET A 288 14.62 15.17 6.63
C MET A 288 14.03 16.05 5.52
N ASP A 289 14.88 16.87 4.88
CA ASP A 289 14.46 17.78 3.80
C ASP A 289 13.94 17.01 2.58
N LEU A 290 14.59 15.93 2.21
CA LEU A 290 14.14 15.02 1.14
C LEU A 290 12.79 14.41 1.46
N THR A 291 12.62 13.87 2.67
CA THR A 291 11.38 13.21 3.13
C THR A 291 10.20 14.17 3.10
N GLU A 292 10.37 15.33 3.71
CA GLU A 292 9.39 16.40 3.77
C GLU A 292 8.95 16.85 2.37
N SER A 293 9.91 17.16 1.51
CA SER A 293 9.63 17.64 0.16
C SER A 293 9.00 16.56 -0.74
N MET A 294 9.41 15.30 -0.61
CA MET A 294 8.87 14.19 -1.38
C MET A 294 7.41 13.90 -1.01
N ILE A 295 7.09 13.80 0.27
CA ILE A 295 5.72 13.52 0.71
C ILE A 295 4.78 14.68 0.36
N ALA A 296 5.21 15.94 0.55
CA ALA A 296 4.46 17.11 0.14
C ALA A 296 4.21 17.14 -1.38
N TYR A 297 5.24 16.81 -2.17
CA TYR A 297 5.12 16.72 -3.63
C TYR A 297 4.10 15.66 -4.05
N ILE A 298 4.20 14.44 -3.51
CA ILE A 298 3.25 13.35 -3.80
C ILE A 298 1.83 13.76 -3.45
N CYS A 299 1.63 14.36 -2.28
CA CYS A 299 0.31 14.84 -1.83
C CYS A 299 -0.27 15.86 -2.79
N ASN A 300 0.52 16.85 -3.21
CA ASN A 300 0.09 17.88 -4.15
C ASN A 300 -0.25 17.32 -5.54
N GLU A 301 0.52 16.37 -6.05
CA GLU A 301 0.26 15.70 -7.34
C GLU A 301 -1.03 14.87 -7.33
N ILE A 302 -1.39 14.31 -6.17
CA ILE A 302 -2.60 13.48 -6.01
C ILE A 302 -3.84 14.35 -5.76
N HIS A 303 -3.74 15.35 -4.86
CA HIS A 303 -4.89 16.09 -4.33
C HIS A 303 -4.96 17.54 -4.82
N GLY A 304 -3.91 18.08 -5.47
CA GLY A 304 -3.81 19.49 -5.83
C GLY A 304 -3.61 20.42 -4.61
N THR A 305 -3.30 19.86 -3.45
CA THR A 305 -3.07 20.55 -2.18
C THR A 305 -2.19 19.72 -1.27
N THR A 306 -1.53 20.37 -0.31
CA THR A 306 -0.77 19.70 0.77
C THR A 306 -1.58 19.53 2.06
N LYS A 307 -2.83 19.98 2.08
CA LYS A 307 -3.75 19.82 3.22
C LYS A 307 -4.77 18.74 2.92
N ILE A 308 -4.83 17.74 3.78
CA ILE A 308 -5.71 16.58 3.63
C ILE A 308 -6.46 16.29 4.91
N MET A 309 -7.58 15.58 4.81
CA MET A 309 -8.27 15.02 5.97
C MET A 309 -7.84 13.58 6.19
N TYR A 310 -7.56 13.22 7.43
CA TYR A 310 -7.40 11.83 7.85
C TYR A 310 -8.29 11.55 9.07
N GLY A 311 -9.35 10.80 8.86
CA GLY A 311 -10.44 10.71 9.84
C GLY A 311 -11.06 12.06 10.08
N GLU A 312 -10.99 12.55 11.32
CA GLU A 312 -11.49 13.87 11.74
C GLU A 312 -10.40 14.95 11.79
N ASP A 313 -9.13 14.56 11.66
CA ASP A 313 -7.98 15.46 11.75
C ASP A 313 -7.65 16.07 10.38
N GLU A 314 -7.50 17.40 10.30
CA GLU A 314 -6.88 18.07 9.15
C GLU A 314 -5.35 17.98 9.31
N ILE A 315 -4.66 17.42 8.32
CA ILE A 315 -3.22 17.24 8.30
C ILE A 315 -2.60 18.19 7.26
N ASP A 316 -1.69 19.03 7.70
CA ASP A 316 -0.95 19.96 6.84
C ASP A 316 0.44 19.41 6.52
N LEU A 317 0.58 18.86 5.31
CA LEU A 317 1.85 18.33 4.78
C LEU A 317 2.70 19.41 4.10
N THR A 318 2.38 20.70 4.27
CA THR A 318 3.21 21.80 3.74
C THR A 318 4.59 21.79 4.41
N PRO A 319 5.69 21.86 3.64
CA PRO A 319 7.07 21.80 4.17
C PRO A 319 7.36 22.81 5.28
N LYS A 320 8.35 22.48 6.10
CA LYS A 320 8.81 23.02 7.38
C LYS A 320 8.05 22.41 8.56
N TRP A 321 8.09 21.08 8.59
CA TRP A 321 7.55 20.31 9.70
C TRP A 321 8.35 20.50 10.97
N ALA A 322 7.72 20.27 12.11
CA ALA A 322 8.39 20.34 13.41
C ALA A 322 9.53 19.32 13.51
N ARG A 323 10.67 19.73 14.08
CA ARG A 323 11.84 18.90 14.38
C ARG A 323 12.10 19.03 15.87
N ILE A 324 11.84 17.98 16.63
CA ILE A 324 11.88 18.00 18.09
C ILE A 324 12.81 16.88 18.56
N HIS A 325 13.75 17.23 19.46
CA HIS A 325 14.59 16.21 20.08
C HIS A 325 13.76 15.31 20.99
N MET A 326 14.02 13.99 20.98
CA MET A 326 13.23 13.00 21.73
C MET A 326 13.13 13.37 23.23
N VAL A 327 14.23 13.79 23.84
CA VAL A 327 14.27 14.19 25.26
C VAL A 327 13.42 15.43 25.53
N ASP A 328 13.43 16.41 24.61
CA ASP A 328 12.59 17.62 24.76
C ASP A 328 11.10 17.25 24.64
N ALA A 329 10.76 16.41 23.68
CA ALA A 329 9.38 15.93 23.49
C ALA A 329 8.86 15.21 24.75
N ILE A 330 9.68 14.36 25.37
CA ILE A 330 9.33 13.68 26.63
C ILE A 330 9.16 14.72 27.75
N LYS A 331 10.09 15.66 27.86
CA LYS A 331 10.06 16.69 28.89
C LYS A 331 8.82 17.57 28.80
N ASP A 332 8.44 17.95 27.60
CA ASP A 332 7.26 18.78 27.36
C ASP A 332 5.95 18.11 27.78
N VAL A 333 5.85 16.79 27.62
CA VAL A 333 4.65 16.03 27.95
C VAL A 333 4.63 15.57 29.40
N THR A 334 5.78 15.13 29.95
CA THR A 334 5.85 14.45 31.25
C THR A 334 6.47 15.30 32.36
N GLY A 335 7.25 16.33 32.00
CA GLY A 335 8.10 17.08 32.92
C GLY A 335 9.41 16.38 33.28
N VAL A 336 9.64 15.15 32.81
CA VAL A 336 10.86 14.38 33.06
C VAL A 336 12.00 14.87 32.16
N ASP A 337 13.13 15.20 32.78
CA ASP A 337 14.29 15.78 32.08
C ASP A 337 15.44 14.77 31.93
N PHE A 338 15.50 14.07 30.83
CA PHE A 338 16.57 13.13 30.49
C PHE A 338 17.86 13.80 29.95
N TRP A 339 17.90 15.13 29.84
CA TRP A 339 19.17 15.83 29.63
C TRP A 339 20.11 15.68 30.81
N GLN A 340 19.56 15.47 31.99
CA GLN A 340 20.34 15.20 33.19
C GLN A 340 20.94 13.80 33.11
N GLU A 341 22.25 13.70 33.42
CA GLU A 341 22.90 12.39 33.55
C GLU A 341 22.27 11.60 34.71
N MET A 342 21.98 10.33 34.46
CA MET A 342 21.41 9.41 35.45
C MET A 342 21.96 7.99 35.27
N THR A 343 21.92 7.21 36.36
CA THR A 343 22.26 5.79 36.30
C THR A 343 21.06 4.96 35.84
N ASP A 344 21.32 3.70 35.44
CA ASP A 344 20.27 2.77 35.09
C ASP A 344 19.25 2.58 36.23
N GLU A 345 19.74 2.50 37.51
CA GLU A 345 18.87 2.37 38.66
C GLU A 345 17.95 3.59 38.85
N GLN A 346 18.46 4.79 38.60
CA GLN A 346 17.67 6.02 38.67
C GLN A 346 16.62 6.05 37.58
N ALA A 347 16.98 5.65 36.34
CA ALA A 347 16.05 5.57 35.23
C ALA A 347 14.95 4.52 35.48
N HIS A 348 15.29 3.36 36.01
CA HIS A 348 14.31 2.34 36.42
C HIS A 348 13.38 2.82 37.56
N ALA A 349 13.90 3.57 38.53
CA ALA A 349 13.07 4.17 39.57
C ALA A 349 12.08 5.17 39.00
N LEU A 350 12.52 5.99 38.05
CA LEU A 350 11.70 6.97 37.33
C LEU A 350 10.61 6.29 36.47
N ALA A 351 10.98 5.23 35.73
CA ALA A 351 10.02 4.43 34.96
C ALA A 351 8.93 3.84 35.86
N LYS A 352 9.30 3.34 37.02
CA LYS A 352 8.36 2.81 38.01
C LYS A 352 7.43 3.91 38.55
N GLU A 353 7.94 5.09 38.82
CA GLU A 353 7.17 6.23 39.32
C GLU A 353 6.09 6.66 38.30
N HIS A 354 6.44 6.66 37.02
CA HIS A 354 5.57 7.02 35.91
C HIS A 354 4.76 5.83 35.32
N ASN A 355 4.86 4.64 35.88
CA ASN A 355 4.21 3.41 35.41
C ASN A 355 4.60 3.02 33.95
N VAL A 356 5.82 3.32 33.54
CA VAL A 356 6.38 2.87 32.26
C VAL A 356 6.84 1.42 32.40
N PRO A 357 6.36 0.51 31.52
CA PRO A 357 6.77 -0.89 31.57
C PRO A 357 8.21 -1.05 31.05
N VAL A 358 9.11 -1.54 31.90
CA VAL A 358 10.52 -1.76 31.54
C VAL A 358 11.01 -3.14 31.98
N ARG A 359 11.86 -3.78 31.17
CA ARG A 359 12.57 -5.00 31.55
C ARG A 359 13.76 -4.64 32.42
N LYS A 360 14.23 -5.61 33.22
CA LYS A 360 15.32 -5.39 34.19
C LYS A 360 16.69 -5.10 33.54
N ASP A 361 16.88 -5.58 32.34
CA ASP A 361 18.11 -5.45 31.54
C ASP A 361 18.21 -4.13 30.75
N MET A 362 17.13 -3.36 30.73
CA MET A 362 17.10 -2.09 30.00
C MET A 362 18.02 -1.05 30.63
N LYS A 363 18.80 -0.38 29.80
CA LYS A 363 19.65 0.77 30.14
C LYS A 363 18.87 2.08 30.02
N VAL A 364 19.49 3.19 30.41
CA VAL A 364 18.89 4.53 30.34
C VAL A 364 18.29 4.81 28.97
N GLY A 365 19.03 4.53 27.87
CA GLY A 365 18.55 4.80 26.52
C GLY A 365 17.30 4.00 26.14
N HIS A 366 17.19 2.75 26.52
CA HIS A 366 15.96 1.98 26.32
C HIS A 366 14.78 2.59 27.09
N ILE A 367 15.02 3.05 28.32
CA ILE A 367 13.99 3.66 29.16
C ILE A 367 13.52 5.00 28.59
N ILE A 368 14.41 5.80 28.00
CA ILE A 368 14.06 7.02 27.27
C ILE A 368 13.09 6.67 26.11
N ASN A 369 13.41 5.64 25.35
CA ASN A 369 12.54 5.20 24.24
C ASN A 369 11.16 4.75 24.74
N GLU A 370 11.08 3.97 25.82
CA GLU A 370 9.82 3.56 26.43
C GLU A 370 8.98 4.76 26.90
N PHE A 371 9.62 5.78 27.49
CA PHE A 371 8.92 7.02 27.86
C PHE A 371 8.34 7.73 26.65
N PHE A 372 9.08 7.77 25.55
CA PHE A 372 8.60 8.35 24.31
C PHE A 372 7.37 7.60 23.77
N GLU A 373 7.46 6.28 23.63
CA GLU A 373 6.37 5.45 23.13
C GLU A 373 5.09 5.57 23.99
N VAL A 374 5.24 5.57 25.31
CA VAL A 374 4.09 5.60 26.24
C VAL A 374 3.42 6.99 26.28
N PHE A 375 4.18 8.08 26.23
CA PHE A 375 3.64 9.40 26.55
C PHE A 375 3.59 10.37 25.37
N VAL A 376 4.47 10.22 24.37
CA VAL A 376 4.64 11.23 23.32
C VAL A 376 3.98 10.79 22.02
N GLU A 377 4.17 9.55 21.57
CA GLU A 377 3.73 9.08 20.25
C GLU A 377 2.26 9.42 19.96
N GLU A 378 1.36 9.12 20.89
CA GLU A 378 -0.08 9.37 20.74
C GLU A 378 -0.47 10.86 20.72
N THR A 379 0.46 11.78 21.02
CA THR A 379 0.23 13.24 20.94
C THR A 379 0.57 13.84 19.57
N LEU A 380 1.32 13.11 18.74
CA LEU A 380 1.89 13.58 17.47
C LEU A 380 0.88 13.47 16.32
N VAL A 381 0.03 14.47 16.13
CA VAL A 381 -0.99 14.50 15.07
C VAL A 381 -0.43 15.08 13.78
N GLN A 382 0.19 16.26 13.84
CA GLN A 382 0.80 16.92 12.68
C GLN A 382 2.16 16.32 12.35
N PRO A 383 2.63 16.42 11.08
CA PRO A 383 3.94 15.91 10.70
C PRO A 383 5.04 16.44 11.61
N THR A 384 5.72 15.53 12.30
CA THR A 384 6.76 15.88 13.27
C THR A 384 7.92 14.89 13.15
N PHE A 385 9.13 15.41 12.96
CA PHE A 385 10.34 14.65 13.08
C PHE A 385 10.78 14.63 14.54
N ILE A 386 10.90 13.43 15.09
CA ILE A 386 11.52 13.19 16.39
C ILE A 386 12.94 12.73 16.13
N TYR A 387 13.94 13.47 16.58
CA TYR A 387 15.35 13.16 16.37
C TYR A 387 16.10 12.96 17.68
N GLY A 388 17.33 12.45 17.60
CA GLY A 388 18.15 12.19 18.79
C GLY A 388 17.72 10.94 19.54
N HIS A 389 17.53 9.83 18.83
CA HIS A 389 17.25 8.54 19.45
C HIS A 389 18.48 8.01 20.18
N PRO A 390 18.31 7.34 21.34
CA PRO A 390 19.43 6.76 22.09
C PRO A 390 20.24 5.73 21.29
N VAL A 391 21.53 5.63 21.62
CA VAL A 391 22.47 4.69 20.97
C VAL A 391 22.02 3.24 21.16
N GLU A 392 21.49 2.90 22.33
CA GLU A 392 21.05 1.54 22.68
C GLU A 392 19.95 0.99 21.78
N VAL A 393 19.09 1.86 21.25
CA VAL A 393 17.99 1.48 20.36
C VAL A 393 18.28 1.79 18.88
N SER A 394 19.53 2.14 18.54
CA SER A 394 19.90 2.61 17.21
C SER A 394 21.20 1.96 16.69
N PRO A 395 21.25 0.62 16.53
CA PRO A 395 22.48 -0.13 16.28
C PRO A 395 23.14 0.15 14.92
N LEU A 396 22.44 0.74 13.95
CA LEU A 396 22.94 1.02 12.61
C LEU A 396 23.13 2.53 12.33
N ALA A 397 22.76 3.37 13.30
CA ALA A 397 22.84 4.82 13.18
C ALA A 397 24.14 5.39 13.76
N LYS A 398 24.67 6.44 13.14
CA LYS A 398 25.89 7.13 13.58
C LYS A 398 25.65 7.83 14.91
N THR A 399 26.61 7.67 15.84
CA THR A 399 26.60 8.39 17.12
C THR A 399 26.73 9.88 16.89
N ASN A 400 25.91 10.68 17.56
CA ASN A 400 25.99 12.13 17.52
C ASN A 400 27.37 12.64 18.01
N ALA A 401 27.91 13.65 17.31
CA ALA A 401 29.24 14.16 17.61
C ALA A 401 29.30 14.94 18.94
N GLU A 402 28.22 15.61 19.32
CA GLU A 402 28.15 16.49 20.49
C GLU A 402 27.74 15.74 21.75
N ASP A 403 26.74 14.83 21.65
CA ASP A 403 26.29 14.01 22.78
C ASP A 403 26.27 12.53 22.41
N LYS A 404 27.21 11.80 22.98
CA LYS A 404 27.44 10.37 22.68
C LYS A 404 26.33 9.42 23.18
N ARG A 405 25.38 9.93 23.94
CA ARG A 405 24.19 9.15 24.38
C ARG A 405 23.19 8.94 23.25
N PHE A 406 23.23 9.80 22.21
CA PHE A 406 22.28 9.84 21.13
C PHE A 406 22.90 9.57 19.77
N THR A 407 22.07 9.34 18.78
CA THR A 407 22.43 9.13 17.38
C THR A 407 21.85 10.22 16.48
N ASP A 408 22.45 10.40 15.31
CA ASP A 408 21.93 11.23 14.22
C ASP A 408 20.82 10.47 13.49
N ARG A 409 19.71 10.19 14.19
CA ARG A 409 18.55 9.45 13.74
C ARG A 409 17.28 10.24 13.98
N PHE A 410 16.33 10.12 13.08
CA PHE A 410 14.97 10.59 13.28
C PHE A 410 13.92 9.54 12.90
N GLU A 411 12.76 9.68 13.49
CA GLU A 411 11.52 9.06 13.03
C GLU A 411 10.50 10.14 12.69
N LEU A 412 9.73 9.94 11.64
CA LEU A 412 8.64 10.82 11.24
C LEU A 412 7.31 10.27 11.76
N PHE A 413 6.64 11.08 12.56
CA PHE A 413 5.29 10.78 13.04
C PHE A 413 4.25 11.66 12.35
N ILE A 414 3.17 11.05 11.89
CA ILE A 414 1.98 11.72 11.36
C ILE A 414 0.75 10.93 11.85
N VAL A 415 -0.25 11.61 12.39
CA VAL A 415 -1.48 11.00 12.91
C VAL A 415 -1.17 9.88 13.91
N ARG A 416 -0.29 10.17 14.88
CA ARG A 416 0.07 9.24 15.98
C ARG A 416 0.68 7.92 15.47
N ARG A 417 1.43 7.96 14.36
CA ARG A 417 2.05 6.78 13.74
C ARG A 417 3.38 7.14 13.12
N GLU A 418 4.33 6.26 13.30
CA GLU A 418 5.59 6.30 12.56
C GLU A 418 5.32 6.05 11.06
N HIS A 419 5.81 6.94 10.20
CA HIS A 419 5.76 6.85 8.74
C HIS A 419 7.12 6.62 8.11
N ALA A 420 8.20 7.13 8.74
CA ALA A 420 9.55 6.99 8.24
C ALA A 420 10.54 6.88 9.41
N ASN A 421 11.63 6.16 9.15
CA ASN A 421 12.81 6.04 10.01
C ASN A 421 14.05 6.30 9.18
N ALA A 422 14.95 7.15 9.65
CA ALA A 422 16.12 7.58 8.88
C ALA A 422 17.24 8.01 9.79
N PHE A 423 18.48 7.91 9.30
CA PHE A 423 19.66 8.30 10.06
C PHE A 423 20.85 8.58 9.15
N SER A 424 21.86 9.30 9.72
CA SER A 424 23.21 9.22 9.20
C SER A 424 23.74 7.83 9.50
N GLU A 425 24.22 7.14 8.48
CA GLU A 425 24.62 5.74 8.56
C GLU A 425 25.90 5.58 9.38
N LEU A 426 25.91 4.56 10.25
CA LEU A 426 27.14 4.13 10.92
C LEU A 426 28.09 3.53 9.89
N ASN A 427 29.19 4.22 9.62
CA ASN A 427 30.20 3.81 8.64
C ASN A 427 31.56 3.44 9.26
N ASP A 428 31.63 3.36 10.60
CA ASP A 428 32.80 2.83 11.33
C ASP A 428 32.62 1.31 11.52
N PRO A 429 33.43 0.46 10.86
CA PRO A 429 33.29 -0.99 10.96
C PRO A 429 33.56 -1.54 12.37
N ILE A 430 34.41 -0.83 13.16
CA ILE A 430 34.74 -1.26 14.53
C ILE A 430 33.55 -1.00 15.46
N ASP A 431 33.01 0.20 15.45
CA ASP A 431 31.79 0.55 16.21
C ASP A 431 30.62 -0.34 15.78
N GLN A 432 30.44 -0.57 14.47
CA GLN A 432 29.36 -1.43 13.97
C GLN A 432 29.47 -2.85 14.53
N LYS A 433 30.67 -3.41 14.54
CA LYS A 433 30.89 -4.75 15.10
C LYS A 433 30.59 -4.81 16.60
N GLU A 434 31.02 -3.79 17.36
CA GLU A 434 30.74 -3.69 18.80
C GLU A 434 29.24 -3.62 19.08
N ARG A 435 28.47 -2.90 18.27
CA ARG A 435 27.00 -2.82 18.40
C ARG A 435 26.31 -4.12 18.07
N PHE A 436 26.74 -4.84 17.04
CA PHE A 436 26.20 -6.18 16.75
C PHE A 436 26.49 -7.16 17.90
N LEU A 437 27.69 -7.11 18.50
CA LEU A 437 28.01 -7.92 19.66
C LEU A 437 27.09 -7.58 20.86
N ALA A 438 26.85 -6.29 21.13
CA ALA A 438 25.92 -5.88 22.18
C ALA A 438 24.50 -6.39 21.94
N GLN A 439 24.03 -6.39 20.70
CA GLN A 439 22.72 -6.97 20.35
C GLN A 439 22.67 -8.49 20.56
N MET A 440 23.76 -9.21 20.29
CA MET A 440 23.82 -10.64 20.57
C MET A 440 23.75 -10.94 22.08
N ASP A 441 24.39 -10.13 22.92
CA ASP A 441 24.29 -10.24 24.38
C ASP A 441 22.83 -10.03 24.85
N GLU A 442 22.09 -9.10 24.24
CA GLU A 442 20.66 -8.91 24.51
C GLU A 442 19.81 -10.11 24.09
N LYS A 443 20.16 -10.76 22.95
CA LYS A 443 19.50 -11.99 22.50
C LYS A 443 19.65 -13.12 23.51
N ASP A 444 20.86 -13.29 24.03
CA ASP A 444 21.14 -14.29 25.04
C ASP A 444 20.42 -13.98 26.38
N ALA A 445 20.13 -12.72 26.65
CA ALA A 445 19.33 -12.29 27.79
C ALA A 445 17.79 -12.44 27.55
N GLY A 446 17.37 -12.91 26.38
CA GLY A 446 15.97 -13.23 26.05
C GLY A 446 15.23 -12.22 25.18
N ASN A 447 15.93 -11.26 24.60
CA ASN A 447 15.36 -10.36 23.59
C ASN A 447 15.41 -11.04 22.21
N GLU A 448 14.26 -11.51 21.70
CA GLU A 448 14.19 -12.19 20.40
C GLU A 448 14.13 -11.22 19.19
N GLU A 449 13.95 -9.93 19.45
CA GLU A 449 13.87 -8.87 18.46
C GLU A 449 15.17 -8.08 18.40
N VAL A 450 16.26 -8.75 18.02
CA VAL A 450 17.59 -8.16 17.93
C VAL A 450 18.25 -8.49 16.60
N TYR A 451 19.23 -7.67 16.24
CA TYR A 451 20.02 -7.87 15.03
C TYR A 451 20.97 -9.06 15.19
N GLU A 452 21.12 -9.85 14.14
CA GLU A 452 22.14 -10.88 14.09
C GLU A 452 23.46 -10.32 13.55
N MET A 453 24.58 -10.94 13.92
CA MET A 453 25.89 -10.58 13.40
C MET A 453 25.98 -10.91 11.91
N ASP A 454 26.16 -9.89 11.09
CA ASP A 454 26.46 -10.01 9.65
C ASP A 454 27.94 -9.64 9.44
N GLU A 455 28.80 -10.64 9.48
CA GLU A 455 30.26 -10.47 9.33
C GLU A 455 30.63 -9.96 7.92
N ASP A 456 29.89 -10.37 6.87
CA ASP A 456 30.09 -9.91 5.51
C ASP A 456 29.74 -8.42 5.36
N PHE A 457 28.74 -7.94 6.11
CA PHE A 457 28.43 -6.51 6.13
C PHE A 457 29.52 -5.70 6.84
N VAL A 458 30.06 -6.20 7.96
CA VAL A 458 31.20 -5.55 8.65
C VAL A 458 32.42 -5.52 7.73
N GLU A 459 32.75 -6.61 7.04
CA GLU A 459 33.81 -6.65 6.03
C GLU A 459 33.57 -5.65 4.91
N ALA A 460 32.35 -5.53 4.42
CA ALA A 460 32.01 -4.53 3.41
C ALA A 460 32.31 -3.10 3.89
N LEU A 461 31.98 -2.76 5.15
CA LEU A 461 32.33 -1.45 5.74
C LEU A 461 33.84 -1.22 5.84
N GLU A 462 34.66 -2.27 6.02
CA GLU A 462 36.12 -2.16 6.04
C GLU A 462 36.70 -1.74 4.67
N TYR A 463 35.99 -1.97 3.56
CA TYR A 463 36.37 -1.41 2.25
C TYR A 463 36.07 0.09 2.13
N GLY A 464 35.32 0.66 3.08
CA GLY A 464 35.01 2.09 3.19
C GLY A 464 33.65 2.44 2.63
N MET A 465 32.72 2.74 3.51
CA MET A 465 31.43 3.37 3.14
C MET A 465 31.56 4.89 3.32
N PRO A 466 31.26 5.71 2.31
CA PRO A 466 31.24 7.16 2.47
C PRO A 466 30.23 7.59 3.53
N PRO A 467 30.32 8.81 4.10
CA PRO A 467 29.21 9.39 4.87
C PRO A 467 27.92 9.26 4.07
N THR A 468 26.88 8.71 4.65
CA THR A 468 25.66 8.35 3.93
C THR A 468 24.43 8.65 4.79
N GLY A 469 23.40 9.22 4.20
CA GLY A 469 22.06 9.32 4.78
C GLY A 469 21.17 8.21 4.25
N GLY A 470 20.44 7.54 5.14
CA GLY A 470 19.50 6.48 4.78
C GLY A 470 18.08 6.78 5.27
N LEU A 471 17.08 6.26 4.56
CA LEU A 471 15.66 6.45 4.84
C LEU A 471 14.86 5.20 4.52
N GLY A 472 14.00 4.80 5.46
CA GLY A 472 12.94 3.82 5.24
C GLY A 472 11.56 4.46 5.39
N ILE A 473 10.66 4.25 4.41
CA ILE A 473 9.25 4.67 4.49
C ILE A 473 8.33 3.48 4.27
N GLY A 474 7.37 3.30 5.18
CA GLY A 474 6.28 2.36 4.98
C GLY A 474 5.30 2.83 3.92
N ILE A 475 5.38 2.27 2.70
CA ILE A 475 4.50 2.64 1.57
C ILE A 475 3.02 2.43 1.93
N ASP A 476 2.70 1.33 2.61
CA ASP A 476 1.32 1.03 2.99
C ASP A 476 0.77 2.11 3.93
N ARG A 477 1.57 2.57 4.91
CA ARG A 477 1.19 3.66 5.83
C ARG A 477 1.03 4.99 5.10
N LEU A 478 1.94 5.32 4.17
CA LEU A 478 1.83 6.52 3.35
C LEU A 478 0.56 6.50 2.48
N VAL A 479 0.24 5.36 1.87
CA VAL A 479 -0.99 5.21 1.10
C VAL A 479 -2.22 5.35 2.00
N MET A 480 -2.22 4.75 3.20
CA MET A 480 -3.30 4.94 4.18
C MET A 480 -3.54 6.42 4.47
N LEU A 481 -2.48 7.18 4.72
CA LEU A 481 -2.55 8.61 4.98
C LEU A 481 -3.17 9.37 3.80
N LEU A 482 -2.63 9.17 2.60
CA LEU A 482 -3.04 9.90 1.40
C LEU A 482 -4.40 9.45 0.82
N THR A 483 -4.95 8.32 1.24
CA THR A 483 -6.27 7.83 0.82
C THR A 483 -7.30 7.83 1.94
N ASN A 484 -6.98 8.43 3.09
CA ASN A 484 -7.85 8.42 4.27
C ASN A 484 -8.34 7.01 4.66
N SER A 485 -7.45 6.03 4.59
CA SER A 485 -7.76 4.63 4.90
C SER A 485 -7.39 4.29 6.34
N ALA A 486 -8.34 3.82 7.13
CA ALA A 486 -8.15 3.57 8.56
C ALA A 486 -7.32 2.30 8.86
N SER A 487 -7.35 1.31 7.96
CA SER A 487 -6.69 0.02 8.13
C SER A 487 -5.73 -0.28 6.98
N ILE A 488 -4.60 -0.92 7.29
CA ILE A 488 -3.65 -1.42 6.29
C ILE A 488 -4.32 -2.40 5.31
N ARG A 489 -5.37 -3.11 5.73
CA ARG A 489 -6.15 -4.02 4.89
C ARG A 489 -6.94 -3.30 3.80
N ASP A 490 -7.25 -2.02 4.00
CA ASP A 490 -7.95 -1.20 2.99
C ASP A 490 -7.04 -0.90 1.80
N VAL A 491 -5.74 -0.80 2.03
CA VAL A 491 -4.74 -0.46 1.01
C VAL A 491 -3.97 -1.66 0.47
N LEU A 492 -4.26 -2.86 0.95
CA LEU A 492 -3.74 -4.14 0.44
C LEU A 492 -4.81 -4.84 -0.39
N LEU A 493 -4.46 -5.24 -1.63
CA LEU A 493 -5.41 -5.96 -2.51
C LEU A 493 -5.87 -7.27 -1.86
N PHE A 494 -4.94 -8.05 -1.34
CA PHE A 494 -5.20 -9.35 -0.72
C PHE A 494 -4.49 -9.42 0.64
N PRO A 495 -5.11 -8.83 1.70
CA PRO A 495 -4.53 -8.87 3.05
C PRO A 495 -4.59 -10.29 3.63
N TYR A 496 -3.67 -10.62 4.54
CA TYR A 496 -3.73 -11.88 5.27
C TYR A 496 -4.96 -11.93 6.17
N MET A 497 -5.69 -13.03 6.06
CA MET A 497 -6.90 -13.30 6.82
C MET A 497 -6.82 -14.71 7.42
N LYS A 498 -7.27 -14.87 8.66
CA LYS A 498 -7.44 -16.23 9.23
C LYS A 498 -8.41 -17.04 8.37
N ASN A 499 -8.11 -18.32 8.19
CA ASN A 499 -9.07 -19.23 7.55
C ASN A 499 -10.38 -19.26 8.37
N LYS A 500 -11.51 -19.35 7.64
CA LYS A 500 -12.82 -19.55 8.29
C LYS A 500 -12.92 -20.93 8.86
#